data_a3f1d671e051000cf0f045a20eb7aa52
#
_entry.id   a3f1d671e051000cf0f045a20eb7aa52
#
_cell.length_a   1.000
_cell.length_b   1.000
_cell.length_c   1.000
_cell.angle_alpha   90.00
_cell.angle_beta   90.00
_cell.angle_gamma   90.00
#
_symmetry.space_group_name_H-M   'P 1'
#
loop_
_entity.id
_entity.type
_entity.pdbx_description
1 polymer ?
#
loop_
_entity_poly.entity_id
_entity_poly.type
_entity_poly.pdbx_seq_one_letter_code
_entity_poly.pdbx_strand_id
1 'polypeptide(L)'
;MSEPITSLIRLRMGAHDAHYAGNLVDGAKMLHLFGDVATELLIRSDGDEGLFVAYDNVEFLAPVYAGDFIEASGRIVSTGKSSRKMEFEARKVISAAGIVDQVSAANVLKEPVVVCRASGTCVVPVAMQRGAGGHGA
;
A
#
# COMPACT_ATOMS: atom_id res chain seq x y z
N MET A 1 -0.67 23.76 -12.98
CA MET A 1 -0.43 22.32 -13.00
C MET A 1 -0.98 21.69 -11.73
N SER A 2 -1.71 20.64 -11.89
CA SER A 2 -2.19 19.89 -10.74
C SER A 2 -1.04 19.07 -10.14
N GLU A 3 -1.06 18.88 -8.84
CA GLU A 3 -0.11 18.03 -8.18
C GLU A 3 -0.39 16.55 -8.51
N PRO A 4 0.63 15.69 -8.50
CA PRO A 4 0.42 14.26 -8.68
C PRO A 4 -0.53 13.70 -7.61
N ILE A 5 -1.39 12.79 -8.02
CA ILE A 5 -2.29 12.10 -7.10
C ILE A 5 -1.49 10.99 -6.43
N THR A 6 -1.41 11.05 -5.10
CA THR A 6 -0.70 10.07 -4.29
C THR A 6 -1.59 9.57 -3.17
N SER A 7 -1.22 8.42 -2.62
CA SER A 7 -1.90 7.83 -1.46
C SER A 7 -0.85 7.29 -0.50
N LEU A 8 -1.11 7.42 0.80
CA LEU A 8 -0.26 6.90 1.85
C LEU A 8 -1.15 6.37 2.98
N ILE A 9 -0.96 5.12 3.33
CA ILE A 9 -1.64 4.48 4.46
C ILE A 9 -0.56 4.02 5.44
N ARG A 10 -0.71 4.38 6.72
CA ARG A 10 0.18 3.89 7.78
C ARG A 10 -0.64 3.09 8.76
N LEU A 11 -0.17 1.89 9.10
CA LEU A 11 -0.82 1.07 10.09
C LEU A 11 0.17 0.16 10.79
N ARG A 12 -0.24 -0.35 11.95
CA ARG A 12 0.53 -1.32 12.71
C ARG A 12 0.06 -2.73 12.36
N MET A 13 1.00 -3.65 12.13
CA MET A 13 0.69 -5.06 11.95
C MET A 13 0.28 -5.65 13.29
N GLY A 14 -0.91 -6.25 13.32
CA GLY A 14 -1.41 -6.94 14.51
C GLY A 14 -0.97 -8.39 14.54
N ALA A 15 -1.20 -9.05 15.67
CA ALA A 15 -0.90 -10.49 15.80
C ALA A 15 -1.72 -11.32 14.81
N HIS A 16 -2.94 -10.90 14.48
CA HIS A 16 -3.81 -11.59 13.51
C HIS A 16 -3.28 -11.50 12.07
N ASP A 17 -2.38 -10.56 11.78
CA ASP A 17 -1.75 -10.45 10.46
C ASP A 17 -0.58 -11.43 10.31
N ALA A 18 -0.07 -11.96 11.42
CA ALA A 18 1.05 -12.90 11.41
C ALA A 18 0.54 -14.31 11.11
N HIS A 19 0.45 -14.62 9.82
CA HIS A 19 -0.09 -15.89 9.32
C HIS A 19 0.91 -17.04 9.46
N TYR A 20 2.20 -16.74 9.47
CA TYR A 20 3.26 -17.73 9.56
C TYR A 20 3.91 -17.78 10.94
N ALA A 21 4.67 -18.84 11.20
CA ALA A 21 5.39 -19.02 12.46
C ALA A 21 6.38 -17.86 12.70
N GLY A 22 6.71 -17.63 13.97
CA GLY A 22 7.66 -16.58 14.34
C GLY A 22 7.11 -15.17 14.20
N ASN A 23 5.79 -15.02 14.26
CA ASN A 23 5.11 -13.73 14.10
C ASN A 23 5.33 -13.09 12.73
N LEU A 24 5.64 -13.91 11.72
CA LEU A 24 5.87 -13.43 10.36
C LEU A 24 4.55 -13.13 9.66
N VAL A 25 4.42 -11.93 9.15
CA VAL A 25 3.28 -11.49 8.33
C VAL A 25 3.51 -11.95 6.89
N ASP A 26 2.50 -12.54 6.27
CA ASP A 26 2.61 -12.99 4.88
C ASP A 26 2.60 -11.81 3.90
N GLY A 27 3.22 -12.03 2.73
CA GLY A 27 3.31 -11.00 1.70
C GLY A 27 1.95 -10.54 1.16
N ALA A 28 0.95 -11.42 1.22
CA ALA A 28 -0.40 -11.09 0.77
C ALA A 28 -0.99 -9.88 1.51
N LYS A 29 -0.58 -9.65 2.76
CA LYS A 29 -1.01 -8.47 3.51
C LYS A 29 -0.56 -7.18 2.84
N MET A 30 0.66 -7.16 2.28
CA MET A 30 1.15 -5.98 1.57
C MET A 30 0.31 -5.72 0.31
N LEU A 31 -0.07 -6.77 -0.41
CA LEU A 31 -0.93 -6.62 -1.59
C LEU A 31 -2.33 -6.14 -1.19
N HIS A 32 -2.84 -6.56 -0.04
CA HIS A 32 -4.10 -6.04 0.48
C HIS A 32 -4.01 -4.52 0.72
N LEU A 33 -2.91 -4.05 1.32
CA LEU A 33 -2.69 -2.62 1.52
C LEU A 33 -2.59 -1.87 0.20
N PHE A 34 -1.93 -2.44 -0.79
CA PHE A 34 -1.85 -1.83 -2.12
C PHE A 34 -3.22 -1.74 -2.78
N GLY A 35 -4.12 -2.69 -2.50
CA GLY A 35 -5.50 -2.60 -2.94
C GLY A 35 -6.20 -1.37 -2.38
N ASP A 36 -6.01 -1.08 -1.10
CA ASP A 36 -6.60 0.11 -0.47
C ASP A 36 -5.96 1.39 -1.02
N VAL A 37 -4.64 1.39 -1.21
CA VAL A 37 -3.92 2.51 -1.83
C VAL A 37 -4.46 2.77 -3.24
N ALA A 38 -4.60 1.71 -4.05
CA ALA A 38 -5.12 1.83 -5.41
C ALA A 38 -6.54 2.38 -5.41
N THR A 39 -7.38 1.91 -4.51
CA THR A 39 -8.77 2.38 -4.38
C THR A 39 -8.81 3.87 -4.07
N GLU A 40 -7.99 4.33 -3.13
CA GLU A 40 -7.92 5.76 -2.82
C GLU A 40 -7.47 6.57 -4.04
N LEU A 41 -6.46 6.08 -4.77
CA LEU A 41 -5.98 6.75 -5.98
C LEU A 41 -7.09 6.88 -7.02
N LEU A 42 -7.89 5.83 -7.22
CA LEU A 42 -9.00 5.84 -8.17
C LEU A 42 -10.11 6.81 -7.75
N ILE A 43 -10.44 6.82 -6.48
CA ILE A 43 -11.44 7.77 -5.95
C ILE A 43 -10.99 9.21 -6.18
N ARG A 44 -9.71 9.49 -5.91
CA ARG A 44 -9.16 10.84 -6.08
C ARG A 44 -9.08 11.25 -7.55
N SER A 45 -8.79 10.31 -8.44
CA SER A 45 -8.66 10.63 -9.87
C SER A 45 -9.99 10.65 -10.59
N ASP A 46 -10.92 9.74 -10.23
CA ASP A 46 -12.12 9.48 -11.01
C ASP A 46 -13.42 9.49 -10.20
N GLY A 47 -13.35 9.64 -8.89
CA GLY A 47 -14.55 9.65 -8.05
C GLY A 47 -15.26 8.31 -7.98
N ASP A 48 -14.55 7.22 -8.26
CA ASP A 48 -15.10 5.87 -8.31
C ASP A 48 -14.02 4.89 -7.86
N GLU A 49 -14.40 3.83 -7.16
CA GLU A 49 -13.46 2.83 -6.65
C GLU A 49 -12.78 2.05 -7.76
N GLY A 50 -13.43 1.91 -8.90
CA GLY A 50 -12.91 1.10 -10.00
C GLY A 50 -12.64 -0.33 -9.61
N LEU A 51 -11.75 -0.98 -10.36
CA LEU A 51 -11.36 -2.36 -10.14
C LEU A 51 -9.86 -2.53 -10.35
N PHE A 52 -9.23 -3.29 -9.48
CA PHE A 52 -7.84 -3.70 -9.68
C PHE A 52 -7.85 -4.91 -10.61
N VAL A 53 -7.23 -4.80 -11.77
CA VAL A 53 -7.30 -5.84 -12.81
C VAL A 53 -6.14 -6.81 -12.72
N ALA A 54 -4.91 -6.30 -12.57
CA ALA A 54 -3.74 -7.17 -12.58
C ALA A 54 -2.53 -6.48 -11.98
N TYR A 55 -1.70 -7.24 -11.26
CA TYR A 55 -0.32 -6.87 -10.98
C TYR A 55 0.55 -7.36 -12.14
N ASP A 56 1.50 -6.55 -12.57
CA ASP A 56 2.50 -6.98 -13.55
C ASP A 56 3.86 -7.23 -12.90
N ASN A 57 4.08 -6.75 -11.69
CA ASN A 57 5.29 -7.02 -10.93
C ASN A 57 4.99 -6.97 -9.44
N VAL A 58 5.53 -7.91 -8.69
CA VAL A 58 5.48 -7.94 -7.22
C VAL A 58 6.82 -8.44 -6.71
N GLU A 59 7.44 -7.65 -5.83
CA GLU A 59 8.72 -8.01 -5.21
C GLU A 59 8.59 -7.97 -3.70
N PHE A 60 8.87 -9.08 -3.04
CA PHE A 60 8.94 -9.15 -1.58
C PHE A 60 10.41 -9.02 -1.18
N LEU A 61 10.76 -7.93 -0.52
CA LEU A 61 12.16 -7.52 -0.35
C LEU A 61 12.68 -7.68 1.06
N ALA A 62 11.81 -7.68 2.07
CA ALA A 62 12.21 -7.85 3.46
C ALA A 62 11.03 -8.37 4.27
N PRO A 63 11.30 -9.09 5.38
CA PRO A 63 10.23 -9.65 6.20
C PRO A 63 9.50 -8.58 7.01
N VAL A 64 8.23 -8.84 7.29
CA VAL A 64 7.36 -8.01 8.14
C VAL A 64 6.87 -8.87 9.28
N TYR A 65 6.88 -8.32 10.48
CA TYR A 65 6.46 -9.05 11.69
C TYR A 65 5.33 -8.32 12.40
N ALA A 66 4.56 -9.07 13.18
CA ALA A 66 3.55 -8.47 14.05
C ALA A 66 4.20 -7.38 14.91
N GLY A 67 3.53 -6.24 15.04
CA GLY A 67 4.04 -5.09 15.74
C GLY A 67 4.76 -4.07 14.88
N ASP A 68 5.20 -4.45 13.68
CA ASP A 68 5.83 -3.51 12.76
C ASP A 68 4.84 -2.44 12.29
N PHE A 69 5.30 -1.20 12.17
CA PHE A 69 4.52 -0.14 11.52
C PHE A 69 4.94 -0.04 10.07
N ILE A 70 3.95 -0.11 9.20
CA ILE A 70 4.14 -0.12 7.75
C ILE A 70 3.49 1.11 7.13
N GLU A 71 4.20 1.75 6.21
CA GLU A 71 3.66 2.78 5.34
C GLU A 71 3.54 2.21 3.93
N ALA A 72 2.32 2.12 3.43
CA ALA A 72 2.06 1.72 2.05
C ALA A 72 1.69 2.95 1.25
N SER A 73 2.36 3.17 0.14
CA SER A 73 2.15 4.33 -0.72
C SER A 73 2.03 3.92 -2.18
N GLY A 74 1.46 4.80 -2.97
CA GLY A 74 1.32 4.56 -4.39
C GLY A 74 1.03 5.82 -5.16
N ARG A 75 1.15 5.69 -6.48
CA ARG A 75 0.88 6.79 -7.41
C ARG A 75 0.41 6.25 -8.74
N ILE A 76 -0.35 7.05 -9.46
CA ILE A 76 -0.72 6.75 -10.85
C ILE A 76 0.43 7.22 -11.74
N VAL A 77 0.96 6.31 -12.56
CA VAL A 77 2.09 6.61 -13.45
C VAL A 77 1.66 6.80 -14.90
N SER A 78 0.48 6.30 -15.27
CA SER A 78 -0.01 6.43 -16.65
C SER A 78 -1.52 6.27 -16.65
N THR A 79 -2.19 7.06 -17.49
CA THR A 79 -3.64 7.10 -17.58
C THR A 79 -4.05 6.85 -19.04
N GLY A 80 -4.79 5.76 -19.26
CA GLY A 80 -5.43 5.48 -20.53
C GLY A 80 -6.90 5.89 -20.52
N LYS A 81 -7.66 5.45 -21.49
CA LYS A 81 -9.08 5.78 -21.60
C LYS A 81 -9.86 5.28 -20.38
N SER A 82 -9.64 4.05 -19.96
CA SER A 82 -10.24 3.46 -18.76
C SER A 82 -9.20 2.91 -17.80
N SER A 83 -7.95 2.76 -18.23
CA SER A 83 -6.89 2.16 -17.41
C SER A 83 -6.11 3.21 -16.63
N ARG A 84 -5.66 2.79 -15.44
CA ARG A 84 -4.79 3.60 -14.57
C ARG A 84 -3.65 2.68 -14.15
N LYS A 85 -2.45 2.95 -14.64
CA LYS A 85 -1.27 2.19 -14.25
C LYS A 85 -0.69 2.80 -13.00
N MET A 86 -0.32 1.94 -12.05
CA MET A 86 0.11 2.38 -10.72
C MET A 86 1.39 1.70 -10.28
N GLU A 87 2.14 2.39 -9.44
CA GLU A 87 3.30 1.84 -8.73
C GLU A 87 3.08 1.97 -7.23
N PHE A 88 3.50 0.95 -6.47
CA PHE A 88 3.30 0.84 -5.03
C PHE A 88 4.59 0.50 -4.32
N GLU A 89 4.70 0.99 -3.07
CA GLU A 89 5.82 0.67 -2.20
C GLU A 89 5.31 0.55 -0.76
N ALA A 90 5.75 -0.48 -0.04
CA ALA A 90 5.50 -0.61 1.38
C ALA A 90 6.84 -0.54 2.12
N ARG A 91 6.90 0.25 3.19
CA ARG A 91 8.11 0.46 3.99
C ARG A 91 7.82 0.22 5.46
N LYS A 92 8.75 -0.44 6.12
CA LYS A 92 8.74 -0.59 7.58
C LYS A 92 9.41 0.65 8.18
N VAL A 93 8.71 1.32 9.08
CA VAL A 93 9.20 2.57 9.70
C VAL A 93 9.47 2.41 11.20
N ILE A 94 8.84 1.43 11.85
CA ILE A 94 9.05 1.10 13.27
C ILE A 94 9.09 -0.42 13.38
N SER A 95 10.01 -0.95 14.17
CA SER A 95 10.10 -2.38 14.42
C SER A 95 10.54 -2.67 15.85
N ALA A 96 10.28 -3.90 16.32
CA ALA A 96 10.76 -4.34 17.62
C ALA A 96 12.28 -4.20 17.72
N ALA A 97 12.76 -3.82 18.91
CA ALA A 97 14.20 -3.63 19.12
C ALA A 97 14.97 -4.94 19.33
N GLY A 98 14.27 -6.03 19.65
CA GLY A 98 14.91 -7.32 19.88
C GLY A 98 15.70 -7.40 21.17
N ILE A 99 15.31 -6.65 22.20
CA ILE A 99 15.98 -6.66 23.49
C ILE A 99 15.35 -7.74 24.38
N VAL A 100 16.16 -8.72 24.79
CA VAL A 100 15.67 -9.90 25.52
C VAL A 100 14.95 -9.51 26.80
N ASP A 101 15.51 -8.59 27.58
CA ASP A 101 14.95 -8.19 28.88
C ASP A 101 13.91 -7.06 28.77
N GLN A 102 13.61 -6.62 27.54
CA GLN A 102 12.62 -5.58 27.31
C GLN A 102 11.92 -5.87 25.99
N VAL A 103 11.01 -6.86 26.02
CA VAL A 103 10.35 -7.36 24.79
C VAL A 103 9.45 -6.31 24.14
N SER A 104 9.02 -5.30 24.90
CA SER A 104 8.18 -4.21 24.38
C SER A 104 8.98 -3.07 23.75
N ALA A 105 10.31 -3.11 23.82
CA ALA A 105 11.14 -2.06 23.22
C ALA A 105 11.02 -2.08 21.70
N ALA A 106 10.89 -0.90 21.10
CA ALA A 106 10.77 -0.74 19.64
C ALA A 106 11.59 0.46 19.19
N ASN A 107 12.02 0.42 17.95
CA ASN A 107 12.83 1.48 17.34
C ASN A 107 12.11 2.15 16.19
N VAL A 108 12.15 3.48 16.17
CA VAL A 108 11.87 4.24 14.97
C VAL A 108 13.10 4.13 14.06
N LEU A 109 12.92 3.57 12.88
CA LEU A 109 14.04 3.32 11.98
C LEU A 109 14.46 4.63 11.32
N LYS A 110 15.76 4.96 11.41
CA LYS A 110 16.32 6.14 10.73
C LYS A 110 16.19 5.99 9.22
N GLU A 111 16.43 4.79 8.74
CA GLU A 111 16.30 4.42 7.33
C GLU A 111 15.13 3.42 7.23
N PRO A 112 13.93 3.86 6.81
CA PRO A 112 12.85 2.92 6.57
C PRO A 112 13.27 1.80 5.63
N VAL A 113 12.79 0.59 5.89
CA VAL A 113 13.14 -0.59 5.10
C VAL A 113 12.02 -0.87 4.11
N VAL A 114 12.34 -0.86 2.81
CA VAL A 114 11.38 -1.24 1.78
C VAL A 114 11.14 -2.74 1.90
N VAL A 115 9.89 -3.11 2.17
CA VAL A 115 9.51 -4.52 2.38
C VAL A 115 8.84 -5.13 1.17
N CYS A 116 8.20 -4.31 0.33
CA CYS A 116 7.51 -4.78 -0.86
C CYS A 116 7.40 -3.66 -1.89
N ARG A 117 7.56 -4.00 -3.15
CA ARG A 117 7.25 -3.12 -4.29
C ARG A 117 6.35 -3.85 -5.25
N ALA A 118 5.47 -3.12 -5.90
CA ALA A 118 4.60 -3.71 -6.90
C ALA A 118 4.20 -2.66 -7.93
N SER A 119 3.75 -3.14 -9.07
CA SER A 119 3.09 -2.33 -10.07
C SER A 119 1.91 -3.10 -10.63
N GLY A 120 0.92 -2.38 -11.11
CA GLY A 120 -0.29 -3.00 -11.61
C GLY A 120 -1.19 -2.03 -12.34
N THR A 121 -2.29 -2.55 -12.82
CA THR A 121 -3.27 -1.79 -13.60
C THR A 121 -4.65 -1.92 -12.98
N CYS A 122 -5.29 -0.77 -12.79
CA CYS A 122 -6.68 -0.67 -12.40
C CYS A 122 -7.49 -0.10 -13.55
N VAL A 123 -8.80 -0.27 -13.52
CA VAL A 123 -9.70 0.30 -14.52
C VAL A 123 -10.87 1.00 -13.85
N VAL A 124 -11.30 2.11 -14.47
CA VAL A 124 -12.57 2.74 -14.18
C VAL A 124 -13.31 2.82 -15.52
N PRO A 125 -14.40 2.05 -15.71
CA PRO A 125 -15.17 2.13 -16.94
C PRO A 125 -15.54 3.56 -17.27
N VAL A 126 -15.49 3.94 -18.52
CA VAL A 126 -15.72 5.33 -18.95
C VAL A 126 -17.03 5.88 -18.39
N ALA A 127 -18.09 5.06 -18.39
CA ALA A 127 -19.40 5.47 -17.88
C ALA A 127 -19.40 5.76 -16.37
N MET A 128 -18.40 5.27 -15.63
CA MET A 128 -18.30 5.45 -14.17
C MET A 128 -17.34 6.57 -13.78
N GLN A 129 -16.63 7.15 -14.72
CA GLN A 129 -15.68 8.22 -14.46
C GLN A 129 -16.44 9.51 -14.12
N ARG A 130 -16.14 10.10 -12.98
CA ARG A 130 -16.82 11.29 -12.47
C ARG A 130 -15.89 12.51 -12.40
N GLY A 131 -14.65 12.36 -12.84
CA GLY A 131 -13.64 13.39 -12.73
C GLY A 131 -12.95 13.43 -11.38
N ALA A 132 -11.92 14.26 -11.27
CA ALA A 132 -11.06 14.33 -10.12
C ALA A 132 -11.85 14.66 -8.85
N GLY A 133 -11.67 13.83 -7.81
CA GLY A 133 -12.30 14.02 -6.52
C GLY A 133 -13.78 13.63 -6.45
N GLY A 134 -14.40 13.23 -7.56
CA GLY A 134 -15.80 12.79 -7.58
C GLY A 134 -16.75 13.78 -6.92
N HIS A 135 -16.64 15.05 -7.23
CA HIS A 135 -17.37 16.13 -6.57
C HIS A 135 -18.86 15.90 -6.50
N GLY A 136 -19.45 16.18 -5.40
CA GLY A 136 -20.88 16.07 -5.24
C GLY A 136 -21.33 15.83 -3.82
N ALA A 137 -20.42 15.82 -2.92
CA ALA A 137 -20.75 15.69 -1.50
C ALA A 137 -20.96 17.03 -0.85
#